data_026d430f35b12dafd3ca15686d5f9c2b
#
_entry.id   026d430f35b12dafd3ca15686d5f9c2b
#
_cell.length_a   1.000
_cell.length_b   1.000
_cell.length_c   1.000
_cell.angle_alpha   90.00
_cell.angle_beta   90.00
_cell.angle_gamma   90.00
#
_symmetry.space_group_name_H-M   'P 1'
#
loop_
_entity.id
_entity.type
_entity.pdbx_description
1 polymer ?
#
loop_
_entity_poly.entity_id
_entity_poly.type
_entity_poly.pdbx_seq_one_letter_code
_entity_poly.pdbx_strand_id
1 'polypeptide(L)'
;MPKKYFFIIAALITLSFFIGCAGKEFAPKDPYMYWYYPKELPEADRAVEAAHQAGKDRECPADFKAAEDLKNKAYEVYAECRTEEAIAMAKEATKKAKALCPGKPVVKFEKVIDRMTLRVNFDLDKSDIRESEIAELQKAVTFIRRYPVAKIRLEGHTDSIATEEYNQRLSERRVDAVRDYLVKEGACAAANTTTVGYGETRPVAPNDTEEGRAKNRRVEILILGE
;
A
#
# COMPACT_ATOMS: atom_id res chain seq x y z
N MET A 1 -18.56 -75.87 -10.42
CA MET A 1 -19.08 -74.71 -11.18
C MET A 1 -18.49 -73.46 -10.61
N PRO A 2 -18.22 -72.44 -11.38
CA PRO A 2 -16.84 -72.20 -11.82
C PRO A 2 -16.23 -70.98 -11.05
N LYS A 3 -15.05 -71.20 -10.51
CA LYS A 3 -14.21 -70.14 -9.92
C LYS A 3 -13.75 -69.03 -10.88
N LYS A 4 -14.08 -69.14 -12.16
CA LYS A 4 -13.64 -68.18 -13.22
C LYS A 4 -14.42 -66.86 -13.28
N TYR A 5 -15.64 -66.79 -12.76
CA TYR A 5 -16.44 -65.58 -12.78
C TYR A 5 -16.16 -64.63 -11.56
N PHE A 6 -15.57 -65.18 -10.51
CA PHE A 6 -15.27 -64.39 -9.33
C PHE A 6 -14.11 -63.40 -9.56
N PHE A 7 -13.17 -63.75 -10.41
CA PHE A 7 -12.01 -62.88 -10.72
C PHE A 7 -12.37 -61.76 -11.71
N ILE A 8 -13.38 -61.97 -12.58
CA ILE A 8 -13.79 -60.95 -13.55
C ILE A 8 -14.60 -59.84 -12.88
N ILE A 9 -15.44 -60.19 -11.90
CA ILE A 9 -16.18 -59.20 -11.12
C ILE A 9 -15.29 -58.40 -10.21
N ALA A 10 -14.27 -58.99 -9.60
CA ALA A 10 -13.28 -58.30 -8.80
C ALA A 10 -12.41 -57.30 -9.65
N ALA A 11 -12.06 -57.69 -10.89
CA ALA A 11 -11.29 -56.81 -11.78
C ALA A 11 -12.13 -55.60 -12.31
N LEU A 12 -13.43 -55.76 -12.45
CA LEU A 12 -14.32 -54.65 -12.87
C LEU A 12 -14.61 -53.67 -11.73
N ILE A 13 -14.62 -54.13 -10.48
CA ILE A 13 -14.81 -53.26 -9.30
C ILE A 13 -13.55 -52.44 -9.01
N THR A 14 -12.36 -52.97 -9.30
CA THR A 14 -11.10 -52.23 -9.10
C THR A 14 -10.80 -51.18 -10.17
N LEU A 15 -11.41 -51.31 -11.36
CA LEU A 15 -11.22 -50.34 -12.46
C LEU A 15 -12.16 -49.12 -12.36
N SER A 16 -13.22 -49.22 -11.56
CA SER A 16 -14.14 -48.09 -11.32
C SER A 16 -13.63 -47.09 -10.27
N PHE A 17 -12.57 -47.43 -9.53
CA PHE A 17 -12.01 -46.57 -8.49
C PHE A 17 -10.94 -45.59 -8.97
N PHE A 18 -10.54 -45.67 -10.26
CA PHE A 18 -9.47 -44.81 -10.80
C PHE A 18 -9.96 -43.71 -11.74
N ILE A 19 -11.27 -43.54 -11.93
CA ILE A 19 -11.84 -42.43 -12.71
C ILE A 19 -12.73 -41.61 -11.78
N GLY A 20 -12.18 -41.17 -10.66
CA GLY A 20 -12.80 -40.17 -9.81
C GLY A 20 -11.83 -38.99 -9.73
N CYS A 21 -12.26 -37.82 -10.12
CA CYS A 21 -11.69 -36.61 -9.55
C CYS A 21 -11.59 -36.82 -8.06
N ALA A 22 -10.45 -36.62 -7.46
CA ALA A 22 -10.22 -36.81 -6.04
C ALA A 22 -11.38 -36.20 -5.25
N GLY A 23 -12.18 -37.07 -4.65
CA GLY A 23 -13.45 -36.67 -4.01
C GLY A 23 -13.23 -35.73 -2.85
N LYS A 24 -14.32 -35.19 -2.36
CA LYS A 24 -14.46 -34.24 -1.23
C LYS A 24 -13.71 -34.61 0.07
N GLU A 25 -13.02 -35.75 0.12
CA GLU A 25 -12.36 -36.23 1.34
C GLU A 25 -10.93 -35.71 1.56
N PHE A 26 -10.34 -35.03 0.56
CA PHE A 26 -8.99 -34.50 0.68
C PHE A 26 -9.03 -33.04 1.03
N ALA A 27 -8.96 -32.76 2.32
CA ALA A 27 -8.82 -31.39 2.82
C ALA A 27 -7.52 -30.76 2.29
N PRO A 28 -7.53 -29.52 1.78
CA PRO A 28 -6.35 -28.84 1.21
C PRO A 28 -5.21 -28.59 2.22
N LYS A 29 -5.33 -29.08 3.45
CA LYS A 29 -4.38 -28.88 4.54
C LYS A 29 -3.39 -30.04 4.74
N ASP A 30 -3.45 -31.09 3.95
CA ASP A 30 -2.51 -32.21 4.08
C ASP A 30 -1.23 -31.91 3.27
N PRO A 31 -0.08 -31.64 3.93
CA PRO A 31 1.17 -31.30 3.27
C PRO A 31 1.72 -32.42 2.38
N TYR A 32 1.22 -33.66 2.49
CA TYR A 32 1.64 -34.80 1.69
C TYR A 32 0.90 -34.94 0.36
N MET A 33 -0.14 -34.14 0.10
CA MET A 33 -1.03 -34.29 -1.07
C MET A 33 -0.77 -33.29 -2.21
N TYR A 34 0.25 -32.45 -2.11
CA TYR A 34 0.60 -31.47 -3.16
C TYR A 34 0.87 -32.08 -4.56
N TRP A 35 1.11 -33.38 -4.64
CA TRP A 35 1.37 -34.09 -5.90
C TRP A 35 0.12 -34.32 -6.78
N TYR A 36 -1.06 -34.15 -6.22
CA TYR A 36 -2.32 -34.40 -6.91
C TYR A 36 -2.99 -33.15 -7.45
N TYR A 37 -2.55 -31.96 -7.01
CA TYR A 37 -3.10 -30.70 -7.46
C TYR A 37 -2.24 -30.11 -8.59
N PRO A 38 -2.88 -29.39 -9.58
CA PRO A 38 -2.12 -28.52 -10.45
C PRO A 38 -1.30 -27.53 -9.61
N LYS A 39 -0.06 -27.27 -10.02
CA LYS A 39 0.89 -26.44 -9.25
C LYS A 39 0.36 -25.04 -8.94
N GLU A 40 -0.57 -24.55 -9.73
CA GLU A 40 -1.19 -23.24 -9.60
C GLU A 40 -2.04 -23.09 -8.33
N LEU A 41 -2.69 -24.17 -7.88
CA LEU A 41 -3.50 -24.13 -6.65
C LEU A 41 -2.62 -23.92 -5.41
N PRO A 42 -1.59 -24.73 -5.12
CA PRO A 42 -0.68 -24.47 -4.00
C PRO A 42 0.16 -23.20 -4.18
N GLU A 43 0.36 -22.69 -5.40
CA GLU A 43 0.96 -21.37 -5.62
C GLU A 43 0.04 -20.24 -5.13
N ALA A 44 -1.26 -20.37 -5.35
CA ALA A 44 -2.25 -19.41 -4.83
C ALA A 44 -2.30 -19.43 -3.29
N ASP A 45 -2.25 -20.61 -2.67
CA ASP A 45 -2.16 -20.71 -1.20
C ASP A 45 -0.95 -19.97 -0.66
N ARG A 46 0.23 -20.25 -1.22
CA ARG A 46 1.48 -19.58 -0.80
C ARG A 46 1.44 -18.07 -0.99
N ALA A 47 0.80 -17.60 -2.07
CA ALA A 47 0.70 -16.16 -2.33
C ALA A 47 -0.24 -15.46 -1.35
N VAL A 48 -1.39 -16.06 -1.04
CA VAL A 48 -2.34 -15.51 -0.05
C VAL A 48 -1.76 -15.57 1.36
N GLU A 49 -1.10 -16.68 1.72
CA GLU A 49 -0.44 -16.83 3.02
C GLU A 49 0.70 -15.81 3.21
N ALA A 50 1.53 -15.60 2.17
CA ALA A 50 2.57 -14.58 2.20
C ALA A 50 2.00 -13.18 2.35
N ALA A 51 0.86 -12.89 1.71
CA ALA A 51 0.17 -11.62 1.87
C ALA A 51 -0.39 -11.43 3.29
N HIS A 52 -0.92 -12.50 3.90
CA HIS A 52 -1.38 -12.48 5.29
C HIS A 52 -0.23 -12.22 6.26
N GLN A 53 0.90 -12.93 6.10
CA GLN A 53 2.09 -12.72 6.91
C GLN A 53 2.68 -11.32 6.77
N ALA A 54 2.50 -10.69 5.60
CA ALA A 54 2.86 -9.31 5.35
C ALA A 54 1.84 -8.29 5.92
N GLY A 55 0.76 -8.73 6.58
CA GLY A 55 -0.26 -7.89 7.19
C GLY A 55 -1.24 -7.25 6.21
N LYS A 56 -1.33 -7.76 4.98
CA LYS A 56 -2.20 -7.20 3.93
C LYS A 56 -3.70 -7.39 4.22
N ASP A 57 -4.04 -8.37 5.02
CA ASP A 57 -5.38 -8.58 5.59
C ASP A 57 -5.89 -7.39 6.41
N ARG A 58 -4.97 -6.63 7.04
CA ARG A 58 -5.28 -5.43 7.83
C ARG A 58 -5.18 -4.15 7.01
N GLU A 59 -4.21 -4.07 6.08
CA GLU A 59 -4.00 -2.89 5.24
C GLU A 59 -5.10 -2.71 4.19
N CYS A 60 -5.56 -3.80 3.56
CA CYS A 60 -6.59 -3.79 2.54
C CYS A 60 -7.53 -5.02 2.65
N PRO A 61 -8.36 -5.07 3.70
CA PRO A 61 -9.14 -6.25 4.04
C PRO A 61 -10.09 -6.71 2.93
N ALA A 62 -10.67 -5.80 2.16
CA ALA A 62 -11.59 -6.14 1.07
C ALA A 62 -10.87 -6.84 -0.10
N ASP A 63 -9.73 -6.31 -0.51
CA ASP A 63 -8.95 -6.87 -1.62
C ASP A 63 -8.29 -8.18 -1.21
N PHE A 64 -7.80 -8.29 0.04
CA PHE A 64 -7.26 -9.52 0.59
C PHE A 64 -8.32 -10.63 0.58
N LYS A 65 -9.52 -10.32 1.11
CA LYS A 65 -10.63 -11.27 1.11
C LYS A 65 -11.01 -11.70 -0.30
N ALA A 66 -11.03 -10.80 -1.28
CA ALA A 66 -11.32 -11.14 -2.66
C ALA A 66 -10.28 -12.10 -3.29
N ALA A 67 -9.01 -11.98 -2.90
CA ALA A 67 -7.96 -12.92 -3.33
C ALA A 67 -8.11 -14.28 -2.64
N GLU A 68 -8.44 -14.29 -1.36
CA GLU A 68 -8.67 -15.51 -0.57
C GLU A 68 -9.92 -16.26 -1.05
N ASP A 69 -11.04 -15.57 -1.27
CA ASP A 69 -12.28 -16.16 -1.78
C ASP A 69 -12.07 -16.78 -3.15
N LEU A 70 -11.32 -16.11 -4.03
CA LEU A 70 -11.01 -16.62 -5.36
C LEU A 70 -10.12 -17.87 -5.31
N LYS A 71 -9.13 -17.89 -4.39
CA LYS A 71 -8.30 -19.07 -4.12
C LYS A 71 -9.17 -20.24 -3.63
N ASN A 72 -10.05 -20.03 -2.67
CA ASN A 72 -10.95 -21.06 -2.16
C ASN A 72 -11.88 -21.58 -3.24
N LYS A 73 -12.42 -20.69 -4.08
CA LYS A 73 -13.27 -21.06 -5.22
C LYS A 73 -12.54 -21.93 -6.25
N ALA A 74 -11.25 -21.68 -6.47
CA ALA A 74 -10.45 -22.51 -7.36
C ALA A 74 -10.38 -23.98 -6.89
N TYR A 75 -10.28 -24.22 -5.60
CA TYR A 75 -10.32 -25.60 -5.04
C TYR A 75 -11.71 -26.26 -5.19
N GLU A 76 -12.80 -25.49 -4.98
CA GLU A 76 -14.14 -25.98 -5.19
C GLU A 76 -14.37 -26.43 -6.67
N VAL A 77 -13.98 -25.56 -7.61
CA VAL A 77 -14.09 -25.81 -9.04
C VAL A 77 -13.21 -27.00 -9.46
N TYR A 78 -12.03 -27.15 -8.85
CA TYR A 78 -11.18 -28.32 -9.09
C TYR A 78 -11.86 -29.62 -8.61
N ALA A 79 -12.51 -29.59 -7.44
CA ALA A 79 -13.26 -30.74 -6.91
C ALA A 79 -14.46 -31.13 -7.80
N GLU A 80 -14.97 -30.22 -8.62
CA GLU A 80 -15.98 -30.45 -9.67
C GLU A 80 -15.39 -31.01 -10.98
N CYS A 81 -14.11 -31.39 -11.01
CA CYS A 81 -13.39 -31.86 -12.20
C CYS A 81 -13.23 -30.81 -13.33
N ARG A 82 -13.35 -29.53 -13.04
CA ARG A 82 -13.18 -28.41 -13.98
C ARG A 82 -11.75 -27.85 -13.86
N THR A 83 -10.77 -28.69 -14.20
CA THR A 83 -9.35 -28.42 -13.92
C THR A 83 -8.83 -27.15 -14.58
N GLU A 84 -9.15 -26.89 -15.85
CA GLU A 84 -8.65 -25.70 -16.56
C GLU A 84 -9.20 -24.39 -15.94
N GLU A 85 -10.45 -24.39 -15.55
CA GLU A 85 -11.07 -23.24 -14.91
C GLU A 85 -10.48 -23.01 -13.49
N ALA A 86 -10.27 -24.06 -12.72
CA ALA A 86 -9.62 -24.00 -11.43
C ALA A 86 -8.20 -23.42 -11.54
N ILE A 87 -7.42 -23.84 -12.54
CA ILE A 87 -6.08 -23.29 -12.84
C ILE A 87 -6.16 -21.79 -13.16
N ALA A 88 -7.14 -21.37 -13.98
CA ALA A 88 -7.31 -19.96 -14.31
C ALA A 88 -7.62 -19.10 -13.07
N MET A 89 -8.53 -19.58 -12.22
CA MET A 89 -8.89 -18.94 -10.96
C MET A 89 -7.69 -18.86 -9.98
N ALA A 90 -6.92 -19.93 -9.85
CA ALA A 90 -5.73 -19.98 -8.99
C ALA A 90 -4.66 -18.98 -9.46
N LYS A 91 -4.42 -18.86 -10.76
CA LYS A 91 -3.53 -17.85 -11.34
C LYS A 91 -4.01 -16.43 -11.04
N GLU A 92 -5.30 -16.20 -11.18
CA GLU A 92 -5.88 -14.88 -10.86
C GLU A 92 -5.79 -14.57 -9.37
N ALA A 93 -6.07 -15.53 -8.48
CA ALA A 93 -5.89 -15.38 -7.03
C ALA A 93 -4.43 -15.04 -6.68
N THR A 94 -3.47 -15.75 -7.28
CA THR A 94 -2.03 -15.49 -7.12
C THR A 94 -1.68 -14.05 -7.55
N LYS A 95 -2.20 -13.62 -8.71
CA LYS A 95 -1.97 -12.26 -9.21
C LYS A 95 -2.57 -11.21 -8.28
N LYS A 96 -3.80 -11.41 -7.82
CA LYS A 96 -4.46 -10.51 -6.86
C LYS A 96 -3.69 -10.45 -5.55
N ALA A 97 -3.32 -11.59 -4.96
CA ALA A 97 -2.57 -11.65 -3.70
C ALA A 97 -1.21 -10.93 -3.78
N LYS A 98 -0.49 -11.04 -4.90
CA LYS A 98 0.77 -10.31 -5.14
C LYS A 98 0.59 -8.81 -5.40
N ALA A 99 -0.58 -8.40 -5.92
CA ALA A 99 -0.90 -7.01 -6.22
C ALA A 99 -1.64 -6.29 -5.08
N LEU A 100 -1.87 -6.99 -3.96
CA LEU A 100 -2.57 -6.44 -2.81
C LEU A 100 -1.89 -5.19 -2.29
N CYS A 101 -2.67 -4.12 -2.19
CA CYS A 101 -2.24 -2.83 -1.73
C CYS A 101 -0.80 -2.59 -2.21
N PRO A 102 -0.58 -2.16 -3.48
CA PRO A 102 0.75 -1.73 -3.87
C PRO A 102 1.15 -0.74 -2.79
N GLY A 103 2.05 -1.15 -1.92
CA GLY A 103 2.29 -0.49 -0.65
C GLY A 103 2.43 0.99 -0.94
N LYS A 104 1.76 1.84 -0.17
CA LYS A 104 2.24 3.21 -0.03
C LYS A 104 3.75 3.04 0.05
N PRO A 105 4.52 3.65 -0.86
CA PRO A 105 5.95 3.37 -0.97
C PRO A 105 6.47 3.31 0.45
N VAL A 106 7.10 2.17 0.81
CA VAL A 106 7.69 2.01 2.14
C VAL A 106 8.57 3.22 2.27
N VAL A 107 8.10 4.23 2.97
CA VAL A 107 8.91 5.37 3.31
C VAL A 107 9.98 4.73 4.15
N LYS A 108 11.12 4.36 3.52
CA LYS A 108 12.33 4.06 4.27
C LYS A 108 12.38 5.19 5.26
N PHE A 109 12.35 4.90 6.55
CA PHE A 109 12.46 5.92 7.57
C PHE A 109 13.84 6.54 7.38
N GLU A 110 13.91 7.46 6.42
CA GLU A 110 15.10 8.26 6.19
C GLU A 110 15.27 9.04 7.47
N LYS A 111 16.41 8.84 8.12
CA LYS A 111 16.70 9.48 9.40
C LYS A 111 16.63 10.98 9.20
N VAL A 112 15.71 11.65 9.88
CA VAL A 112 15.69 13.11 9.90
C VAL A 112 16.93 13.59 10.66
N ILE A 113 17.84 14.24 9.95
CA ILE A 113 19.10 14.76 10.51
C ILE A 113 18.98 16.21 10.98
N ASP A 114 18.09 16.99 10.34
CA ASP A 114 17.77 18.34 10.76
C ASP A 114 16.33 18.72 10.34
N ARG A 115 15.76 19.72 11.02
CA ARG A 115 14.39 20.20 10.77
C ARG A 115 14.30 21.71 10.91
N MET A 116 13.52 22.33 10.05
CA MET A 116 13.12 23.72 10.15
C MET A 116 11.60 23.86 9.98
N THR A 117 10.96 24.66 10.80
CA THR A 117 9.53 25.00 10.65
C THR A 117 9.40 26.39 10.08
N LEU A 118 8.69 26.52 8.97
CA LEU A 118 8.33 27.76 8.33
C LEU A 118 6.89 28.12 8.63
N ARG A 119 6.64 29.38 8.95
CA ARG A 119 5.30 29.94 9.05
C ARG A 119 5.08 30.88 7.88
N VAL A 120 4.64 30.32 6.76
CA VAL A 120 4.31 31.10 5.56
C VAL A 120 2.81 31.35 5.57
N ASN A 121 2.44 32.62 5.61
CA ASN A 121 1.03 33.03 5.56
C ASN A 121 0.60 33.15 4.10
N PHE A 122 -0.50 32.51 3.78
CA PHE A 122 -1.16 32.61 2.48
C PHE A 122 -2.47 33.40 2.63
N ASP A 123 -2.92 33.99 1.55
CA ASP A 123 -4.28 34.52 1.51
C ASP A 123 -5.31 33.41 1.67
N LEU A 124 -6.54 33.80 2.01
CA LEU A 124 -7.64 32.85 2.13
C LEU A 124 -7.79 32.10 0.80
N ASP A 125 -7.81 30.77 0.89
CA ASP A 125 -7.92 29.84 -0.24
C ASP A 125 -6.81 29.98 -1.31
N LYS A 126 -5.70 30.64 -1.01
CA LYS A 126 -4.57 30.78 -1.95
C LYS A 126 -3.34 29.99 -1.51
N SER A 127 -2.51 29.70 -2.49
CA SER A 127 -1.18 29.13 -2.36
C SER A 127 -0.07 30.02 -2.93
N ASP A 128 -0.43 31.21 -3.45
CA ASP A 128 0.55 32.18 -3.94
C ASP A 128 1.37 32.76 -2.78
N ILE A 129 2.69 32.76 -2.92
CA ILE A 129 3.61 33.32 -1.92
C ILE A 129 3.52 34.84 -1.97
N ARG A 130 3.21 35.44 -0.82
CA ARG A 130 3.18 36.90 -0.68
C ARG A 130 4.61 37.47 -0.64
N GLU A 131 4.79 38.70 -1.09
CA GLU A 131 6.07 39.39 -0.96
C GLU A 131 6.55 39.51 0.50
N SER A 132 5.60 39.70 1.46
CA SER A 132 5.89 39.74 2.90
C SER A 132 6.53 38.46 3.43
N GLU A 133 6.30 37.31 2.80
CA GLU A 133 6.77 36.00 3.24
C GLU A 133 8.16 35.63 2.66
N ILE A 134 8.65 36.42 1.69
CA ILE A 134 9.93 36.16 1.04
C ILE A 134 11.11 36.13 2.06
N ALA A 135 11.06 37.00 3.05
CA ALA A 135 12.09 37.05 4.09
C ALA A 135 12.16 35.75 4.91
N GLU A 136 11.01 35.13 5.22
CA GLU A 136 10.92 33.86 5.91
C GLU A 136 11.41 32.71 5.01
N LEU A 137 11.04 32.72 3.74
CA LEU A 137 11.50 31.73 2.75
C LEU A 137 13.01 31.82 2.49
N GLN A 138 13.63 33.01 2.53
CA GLN A 138 15.08 33.17 2.42
C GLN A 138 15.85 32.52 3.58
N LYS A 139 15.26 32.46 4.78
CA LYS A 139 15.83 31.67 5.89
C LYS A 139 15.85 30.18 5.55
N ALA A 140 14.78 29.67 4.89
CA ALA A 140 14.74 28.31 4.44
C ALA A 140 15.79 28.02 3.36
N VAL A 141 15.97 28.93 2.38
CA VAL A 141 17.03 28.85 1.38
C VAL A 141 18.40 28.71 2.07
N THR A 142 18.68 29.58 3.04
CA THR A 142 19.94 29.54 3.80
C THR A 142 20.10 28.26 4.61
N PHE A 143 19.01 27.77 5.20
CA PHE A 143 18.99 26.52 5.95
C PHE A 143 19.33 25.32 5.05
N ILE A 144 18.65 25.19 3.92
CA ILE A 144 18.79 24.06 2.98
C ILE A 144 20.20 24.05 2.35
N ARG A 145 20.75 25.21 2.01
CA ARG A 145 22.10 25.32 1.42
C ARG A 145 23.23 24.75 2.28
N ARG A 146 22.98 24.51 3.57
CA ARG A 146 23.92 23.80 4.45
C ARG A 146 23.99 22.30 4.14
N TYR A 147 23.02 21.76 3.38
CA TYR A 147 22.87 20.35 3.09
C TYR A 147 22.77 20.08 1.56
N PRO A 148 23.81 20.35 0.79
CA PRO A 148 23.74 20.42 -0.68
C PRO A 148 23.43 19.08 -1.37
N VAL A 149 23.68 17.96 -0.69
CA VAL A 149 23.46 16.60 -1.24
C VAL A 149 22.35 15.83 -0.54
N ALA A 150 21.73 16.42 0.48
CA ALA A 150 20.70 15.75 1.25
C ALA A 150 19.38 15.66 0.46
N LYS A 151 18.60 14.65 0.76
CA LYS A 151 17.20 14.62 0.37
C LYS A 151 16.39 15.50 1.29
N ILE A 152 15.40 16.17 0.73
CA ILE A 152 14.55 17.11 1.45
C ILE A 152 13.10 16.64 1.35
N ARG A 153 12.40 16.68 2.47
CA ARG A 153 10.96 16.50 2.49
C ARG A 153 10.31 17.73 3.09
N LEU A 154 9.34 18.26 2.36
CA LEU A 154 8.52 19.38 2.79
C LEU A 154 7.16 18.84 3.21
N GLU A 155 6.72 19.19 4.42
CA GLU A 155 5.43 18.74 4.99
C GLU A 155 4.53 19.95 5.22
N GLY A 156 3.36 19.97 4.56
CA GLY A 156 2.37 21.05 4.65
C GLY A 156 1.25 20.72 5.63
N HIS A 157 0.87 21.71 6.46
CA HIS A 157 -0.17 21.57 7.46
C HIS A 157 -1.15 22.74 7.42
N THR A 158 -2.41 22.48 7.81
CA THR A 158 -3.48 23.48 7.99
C THR A 158 -3.97 23.49 9.43
N ASP A 159 -4.83 24.44 9.75
CA ASP A 159 -5.76 24.36 10.88
C ASP A 159 -6.97 23.50 10.51
N SER A 160 -7.96 23.39 11.43
CA SER A 160 -9.15 22.56 11.29
C SER A 160 -10.43 23.34 10.93
N ILE A 161 -10.34 24.52 10.29
CA ILE A 161 -11.54 25.35 10.01
C ILE A 161 -12.36 24.81 8.85
N ALA A 162 -11.75 24.17 7.85
CA ALA A 162 -12.43 23.62 6.67
C ALA A 162 -12.63 22.10 6.79
N THR A 163 -13.15 21.46 5.71
CA THR A 163 -13.26 19.99 5.68
C THR A 163 -11.89 19.34 5.53
N GLU A 164 -11.76 18.10 5.98
CA GLU A 164 -10.51 17.34 5.92
C GLU A 164 -9.99 17.24 4.48
N GLU A 165 -10.87 16.92 3.49
CA GLU A 165 -10.48 16.80 2.09
C GLU A 165 -10.04 18.16 1.49
N TYR A 166 -10.67 19.24 1.92
CA TYR A 166 -10.26 20.57 1.51
C TYR A 166 -8.89 20.93 2.09
N ASN A 167 -8.70 20.71 3.39
CA ASN A 167 -7.45 20.96 4.09
C ASN A 167 -6.29 20.10 3.55
N GLN A 168 -6.56 18.85 3.19
CA GLN A 168 -5.60 17.99 2.53
C GLN A 168 -5.11 18.61 1.22
N ARG A 169 -6.02 18.96 0.31
CA ARG A 169 -5.66 19.59 -0.97
C ARG A 169 -5.01 20.96 -0.82
N LEU A 170 -5.43 21.75 0.18
CA LEU A 170 -4.85 23.07 0.45
C LEU A 170 -3.41 22.94 0.93
N SER A 171 -3.12 22.00 1.83
CA SER A 171 -1.77 21.74 2.32
C SER A 171 -0.83 21.26 1.21
N GLU A 172 -1.31 20.43 0.28
CA GLU A 172 -0.57 19.97 -0.90
C GLU A 172 -0.19 21.14 -1.81
N ARG A 173 -1.17 21.99 -2.19
CA ARG A 173 -0.90 23.16 -3.03
C ARG A 173 0.11 24.13 -2.40
N ARG A 174 0.00 24.36 -1.08
CA ARG A 174 0.89 25.28 -0.35
C ARG A 174 2.31 24.76 -0.24
N VAL A 175 2.47 23.48 0.05
CA VAL A 175 3.80 22.88 0.15
C VAL A 175 4.47 22.81 -1.22
N ASP A 176 3.71 22.60 -2.31
CA ASP A 176 4.22 22.63 -3.68
C ASP A 176 4.68 24.03 -4.08
N ALA A 177 3.94 25.09 -3.73
CA ALA A 177 4.36 26.47 -3.98
C ALA A 177 5.67 26.81 -3.25
N VAL A 178 5.84 26.35 -2.01
CA VAL A 178 7.11 26.51 -1.27
C VAL A 178 8.24 25.73 -1.94
N ARG A 179 8.01 24.49 -2.37
CA ARG A 179 9.01 23.71 -3.14
C ARG A 179 9.46 24.45 -4.39
N ASP A 180 8.51 24.92 -5.18
CA ASP A 180 8.80 25.59 -6.45
C ASP A 180 9.61 26.86 -6.23
N TYR A 181 9.32 27.61 -5.18
CA TYR A 181 10.13 28.75 -4.77
C TYR A 181 11.57 28.34 -4.40
N LEU A 182 11.73 27.33 -3.56
CA LEU A 182 13.06 26.86 -3.13
C LEU A 182 13.91 26.31 -4.27
N VAL A 183 13.28 25.60 -5.21
CA VAL A 183 13.94 25.11 -6.43
C VAL A 183 14.34 26.27 -7.35
N LYS A 184 13.46 27.26 -7.53
CA LYS A 184 13.74 28.48 -8.34
C LYS A 184 14.91 29.26 -7.77
N GLU A 185 15.02 29.38 -6.44
CA GLU A 185 16.13 30.03 -5.74
C GLU A 185 17.42 29.20 -5.72
N GLY A 186 17.40 28.00 -6.31
CA GLY A 186 18.57 27.11 -6.35
C GLY A 186 18.99 26.61 -4.96
N ALA A 187 18.06 26.53 -4.01
CA ALA A 187 18.32 25.99 -2.69
C ALA A 187 18.39 24.47 -2.67
N CYS A 188 17.60 23.82 -3.52
CA CYS A 188 17.52 22.37 -3.66
C CYS A 188 17.22 21.97 -5.11
N ALA A 189 17.56 20.72 -5.45
CA ALA A 189 17.16 20.11 -6.72
C ALA A 189 15.76 19.51 -6.61
N ALA A 190 14.91 19.70 -7.61
CA ALA A 190 13.57 19.12 -7.65
C ALA A 190 13.60 17.58 -7.48
N ALA A 191 14.61 16.91 -8.06
CA ALA A 191 14.77 15.45 -7.96
C ALA A 191 15.06 14.94 -6.54
N ASN A 192 15.61 15.79 -5.66
CA ASN A 192 15.94 15.46 -4.28
C ASN A 192 14.91 15.98 -3.28
N THR A 193 13.82 16.60 -3.76
CA THR A 193 12.82 17.25 -2.91
C THR A 193 11.46 16.57 -3.09
N THR A 194 10.89 16.10 -2.00
CA THR A 194 9.54 15.52 -1.95
C THR A 194 8.61 16.41 -1.15
N THR A 195 7.33 16.43 -1.51
CA THR A 195 6.27 17.19 -0.82
C THR A 195 5.22 16.25 -0.28
N VAL A 196 4.69 16.54 0.91
CA VAL A 196 3.57 15.82 1.52
C VAL A 196 2.63 16.82 2.17
N GLY A 197 1.36 16.82 1.77
CA GLY A 197 0.30 17.52 2.50
C GLY A 197 -0.27 16.62 3.60
N TYR A 198 -0.45 17.14 4.78
CA TYR A 198 -1.10 16.44 5.90
C TYR A 198 -2.42 17.09 6.31
N GLY A 199 -2.82 18.18 5.66
CA GLY A 199 -4.02 18.90 6.08
C GLY A 199 -3.97 19.22 7.58
N GLU A 200 -5.06 18.94 8.28
CA GLU A 200 -5.23 19.15 9.70
C GLU A 200 -4.85 17.96 10.58
N THR A 201 -4.45 16.82 9.98
CA THR A 201 -4.29 15.54 10.69
C THR A 201 -3.10 15.48 11.66
N ARG A 202 -2.18 16.46 11.58
CA ARG A 202 -0.98 16.53 12.45
C ARG A 202 -0.86 17.89 13.15
N PRO A 203 -1.75 18.23 14.08
CA PRO A 203 -1.69 19.49 14.82
C PRO A 203 -0.51 19.50 15.80
N VAL A 204 0.12 20.67 15.98
CA VAL A 204 1.17 20.93 16.99
C VAL A 204 0.66 21.81 18.13
N ALA A 205 -0.56 22.35 17.99
CA ALA A 205 -1.25 23.14 19.00
C ALA A 205 -2.77 22.89 18.92
N PRO A 206 -3.53 23.18 19.99
CA PRO A 206 -4.99 23.11 19.94
C PRO A 206 -5.58 24.03 18.87
N ASN A 207 -6.63 23.57 18.17
CA ASN A 207 -7.30 24.35 17.12
C ASN A 207 -8.40 25.30 17.67
N ASP A 208 -8.66 25.29 18.97
CA ASP A 208 -9.71 26.06 19.63
C ASP A 208 -9.40 27.55 19.65
N THR A 209 -8.11 27.92 19.68
CA THR A 209 -7.67 29.31 19.69
C THR A 209 -7.02 29.73 18.37
N GLU A 210 -7.07 31.03 18.05
CA GLU A 210 -6.40 31.54 16.84
C GLU A 210 -4.88 31.37 16.91
N GLU A 211 -4.28 31.54 18.09
CA GLU A 211 -2.86 31.34 18.30
C GLU A 211 -2.45 29.86 18.03
N GLY A 212 -3.30 28.92 18.43
CA GLY A 212 -3.07 27.49 18.18
C GLY A 212 -3.22 27.17 16.68
N ARG A 213 -4.28 27.67 16.05
CA ARG A 213 -4.48 27.53 14.60
C ARG A 213 -3.33 28.12 13.79
N ALA A 214 -2.87 29.32 14.19
CA ALA A 214 -1.71 29.96 13.54
C ALA A 214 -0.43 29.11 13.63
N LYS A 215 -0.23 28.35 14.71
CA LYS A 215 0.89 27.41 14.85
C LYS A 215 0.71 26.17 13.95
N ASN A 216 -0.54 25.75 13.71
CA ASN A 216 -0.84 24.61 12.87
C ASN A 216 -0.69 24.94 11.38
N ARG A 217 -0.96 26.16 10.95
CA ARG A 217 -0.70 26.64 9.58
C ARG A 217 0.82 26.81 9.35
N ARG A 218 1.50 25.74 8.97
CA ARG A 218 2.96 25.71 8.84
C ARG A 218 3.42 24.80 7.70
N VAL A 219 4.67 24.99 7.28
CA VAL A 219 5.42 24.05 6.44
C VAL A 219 6.65 23.61 7.23
N GLU A 220 6.86 22.30 7.32
CA GLU A 220 8.07 21.74 7.91
C GLU A 220 9.04 21.30 6.82
N ILE A 221 10.31 21.64 6.97
CA ILE A 221 11.40 21.22 6.10
C ILE A 221 12.20 20.18 6.87
N LEU A 222 12.25 18.97 6.34
CA LEU A 222 13.01 17.87 6.90
C LEU A 222 14.21 17.58 6.03
N ILE A 223 15.39 17.62 6.60
CA ILE A 223 16.63 17.17 5.95
C ILE A 223 16.81 15.69 6.29
N LEU A 224 16.90 14.86 5.27
CA LEU A 224 16.92 13.41 5.39
C LEU A 224 18.35 12.89 5.16
N GLY A 225 18.85 12.08 6.10
CA GLY A 225 20.07 11.34 5.97
C GLY A 225 19.85 9.97 5.29
N GLU A 226 20.94 9.38 4.84
CA GLU A 226 20.97 8.00 4.33
C GLU A 226 20.79 6.97 5.46
#